data_8aadc0ef27655db203bbb381574c9c8b
#
_entry.id   8aadc0ef27655db203bbb381574c9c8b
#
_cell.length_a   1.000
_cell.length_b   1.000
_cell.length_c   1.000
_cell.angle_alpha   90.00
_cell.angle_beta   90.00
_cell.angle_gamma   90.00
#
_symmetry.space_group_name_H-M   'P 1'
#
loop_
_entity.id
_entity.type
_entity.pdbx_description
1 polymer ?
#
loop_
_entity_poly.entity_id
_entity_poly.type
_entity_poly.pdbx_seq_one_letter_code
_entity_poly.pdbx_strand_id
1 'polypeptide(L)'
;VEKFGQQGRGDVAHLQPPVGTPAYRQCRYWMHYAEGSLMNWLVMKLVFVTIPKRPMPFFVRPIARGLCEKVQATLIDPNLQAALAFIEGHLGTHRWFAGPEITMADFQMSFAVEAALARGTQESQYPHLQAYRERLVKRPAYQRAIKLGGPVIMA
;
A
#
# COMPACT_ATOMS: atom_id res chain seq x y z
N VAL A 1 12.57 -15.00 -0.55
CA VAL A 1 12.59 -13.86 -1.49
C VAL A 1 14.00 -13.27 -1.58
N GLU A 2 14.67 -12.98 -0.45
CA GLU A 2 16.05 -12.43 -0.45
C GLU A 2 17.04 -13.30 -1.23
N LYS A 3 16.97 -14.62 -1.06
CA LYS A 3 17.85 -15.58 -1.74
C LYS A 3 17.65 -15.61 -3.27
N PHE A 4 16.42 -15.42 -3.74
CA PHE A 4 16.11 -15.47 -5.17
C PHE A 4 16.23 -14.13 -5.87
N GLY A 5 16.08 -13.02 -5.15
CA GLY A 5 16.21 -11.68 -5.68
C GLY A 5 17.64 -11.33 -6.13
N GLN A 6 18.66 -11.99 -5.56
CA GLN A 6 20.07 -11.81 -5.93
C GLN A 6 20.51 -12.70 -7.12
N GLN A 7 19.76 -13.78 -7.42
CA GLN A 7 20.11 -14.77 -8.45
C GLN A 7 19.23 -14.67 -9.69
N GLY A 8 18.35 -13.64 -9.76
CA GLY A 8 17.47 -13.43 -10.92
C GLY A 8 18.23 -13.17 -12.20
N ARG A 9 17.73 -13.72 -13.34
CA ARG A 9 18.23 -13.42 -14.67
C ARG A 9 17.35 -12.36 -15.33
N GLY A 10 17.97 -11.44 -16.04
CA GLY A 10 17.27 -10.34 -16.75
C GLY A 10 16.81 -9.22 -15.81
N ASP A 11 15.66 -8.62 -16.07
CA ASP A 11 15.10 -7.43 -15.38
C ASP A 11 14.91 -7.57 -13.85
N VAL A 12 15.06 -8.78 -13.31
CA VAL A 12 14.86 -9.07 -11.88
C VAL A 12 16.15 -9.27 -11.10
N ALA A 13 17.31 -9.18 -11.75
CA ALA A 13 18.62 -9.43 -11.11
C ALA A 13 18.95 -8.46 -9.96
N HIS A 14 18.25 -7.33 -9.87
CA HIS A 14 18.53 -6.25 -8.90
C HIS A 14 17.36 -5.91 -7.99
N LEU A 15 16.40 -6.83 -7.78
CA LEU A 15 15.26 -6.59 -6.88
C LEU A 15 15.67 -6.26 -5.46
N GLN A 16 16.82 -6.76 -5.02
CA GLN A 16 17.43 -6.38 -3.75
C GLN A 16 18.74 -5.64 -4.01
N PRO A 17 18.80 -4.35 -3.69
CA PRO A 17 20.04 -3.59 -3.79
C PRO A 17 21.17 -4.21 -2.96
N PRO A 18 22.44 -4.00 -3.32
CA PRO A 18 23.58 -4.53 -2.58
C PRO A 18 23.60 -4.05 -1.12
N VAL A 19 23.90 -4.97 -0.21
CA VAL A 19 24.00 -4.68 1.23
C VAL A 19 24.97 -3.53 1.50
N GLY A 20 24.61 -2.65 2.43
CA GLY A 20 25.43 -1.50 2.80
C GLY A 20 25.17 -0.24 1.95
N THR A 21 24.49 -0.35 0.82
CA THR A 21 24.16 0.82 -0.02
C THR A 21 22.99 1.64 0.53
N PRO A 22 22.88 2.95 0.15
CA PRO A 22 21.69 3.74 0.46
C PRO A 22 20.40 3.12 -0.07
N ALA A 23 20.41 2.58 -1.29
CA ALA A 23 19.27 1.92 -1.90
C ALA A 23 18.83 0.68 -1.11
N TYR A 24 19.76 -0.09 -0.54
CA TYR A 24 19.43 -1.22 0.34
C TYR A 24 18.70 -0.76 1.60
N ARG A 25 19.17 0.33 2.25
CA ARG A 25 18.50 0.89 3.43
C ARG A 25 17.09 1.37 3.10
N GLN A 26 16.91 2.07 1.97
CA GLN A 26 15.61 2.52 1.50
C GLN A 26 14.68 1.34 1.18
N CYS A 27 15.19 0.32 0.49
CA CYS A 27 14.41 -0.88 0.19
C CYS A 27 13.90 -1.53 1.49
N ARG A 28 14.76 -1.75 2.46
CA ARG A 28 14.36 -2.31 3.76
C ARG A 28 13.37 -1.41 4.50
N TYR A 29 13.61 -0.12 4.54
CA TYR A 29 12.71 0.85 5.17
C TYR A 29 11.29 0.73 4.62
N TRP A 30 11.12 0.79 3.29
CA TRP A 30 9.81 0.75 2.66
C TRP A 30 9.13 -0.62 2.74
N MET A 31 9.89 -1.71 2.75
CA MET A 31 9.33 -3.04 3.02
C MET A 31 8.68 -3.11 4.41
N HIS A 32 9.37 -2.58 5.43
CA HIS A 32 8.81 -2.55 6.78
C HIS A 32 7.71 -1.51 6.95
N TYR A 33 7.81 -0.38 6.27
CA TYR A 33 6.79 0.67 6.29
C TYR A 33 5.45 0.18 5.75
N ALA A 34 5.45 -0.63 4.71
CA ALA A 34 4.23 -1.20 4.13
C ALA A 34 3.41 -1.92 5.19
N GLU A 35 4.01 -2.85 5.94
CA GLU A 35 3.31 -3.67 6.93
C GLU A 35 3.19 -2.97 8.29
N GLY A 36 4.28 -2.36 8.78
CA GLY A 36 4.35 -1.79 10.11
C GLY A 36 3.63 -0.44 10.26
N SER A 37 3.37 0.26 9.17
CA SER A 37 2.76 1.59 9.22
C SER A 37 1.49 1.69 8.37
N LEU A 38 1.58 1.54 7.05
CA LEU A 38 0.45 1.78 6.16
C LEU A 38 -0.65 0.73 6.31
N MET A 39 -0.29 -0.55 6.30
CA MET A 39 -1.28 -1.65 6.40
C MET A 39 -2.05 -1.64 7.70
N ASN A 40 -1.44 -1.26 8.81
CA ASN A 40 -2.13 -1.15 10.10
C ASN A 40 -3.35 -0.23 10.03
N TRP A 41 -3.19 0.96 9.45
CA TRP A 41 -4.28 1.92 9.31
C TRP A 41 -5.34 1.45 8.32
N LEU A 42 -4.93 0.81 7.22
CA LEU A 42 -5.87 0.24 6.23
C LEU A 42 -6.70 -0.90 6.80
N VAL A 43 -6.09 -1.79 7.58
CA VAL A 43 -6.80 -2.88 8.26
C VAL A 43 -7.73 -2.34 9.32
N MET A 44 -7.28 -1.39 10.16
CA MET A 44 -8.16 -0.73 11.13
C MET A 44 -9.35 -0.07 10.44
N LYS A 45 -9.13 0.68 9.35
CA LYS A 45 -10.22 1.28 8.59
C LYS A 45 -11.20 0.23 8.09
N LEU A 46 -10.72 -0.86 7.51
CA LEU A 46 -11.56 -1.96 7.05
C LEU A 46 -12.42 -2.54 8.18
N VAL A 47 -11.82 -2.79 9.35
CA VAL A 47 -12.53 -3.32 10.52
C VAL A 47 -13.64 -2.36 10.95
N PHE A 48 -13.33 -1.07 11.14
CA PHE A 48 -14.30 -0.08 11.64
C PHE A 48 -15.40 0.26 10.61
N VAL A 49 -15.14 0.14 9.31
CA VAL A 49 -16.17 0.24 8.26
C VAL A 49 -17.06 -1.00 8.23
N THR A 50 -16.54 -2.17 8.61
CA THR A 50 -17.26 -3.44 8.52
C THR A 50 -18.12 -3.74 9.75
N ILE A 51 -17.70 -3.33 10.95
CA ILE A 51 -18.43 -3.60 12.21
C ILE A 51 -19.91 -3.21 12.12
N PRO A 52 -20.32 -2.00 11.69
CA PRO A 52 -21.74 -1.62 11.64
C PRO A 52 -22.57 -2.40 10.61
N LYS A 53 -21.90 -3.11 9.68
CA LYS A 53 -22.55 -3.92 8.63
C LYS A 53 -22.82 -5.36 9.10
N ARG A 54 -22.22 -5.79 10.22
CA ARG A 54 -22.42 -7.14 10.76
C ARG A 54 -23.82 -7.29 11.38
N PRO A 55 -24.35 -8.52 11.43
CA PRO A 55 -25.61 -8.79 12.09
C PRO A 55 -25.57 -8.33 13.56
N MET A 56 -26.50 -7.46 13.94
CA MET A 56 -26.66 -6.98 15.32
C MET A 56 -28.09 -6.50 15.54
N PRO A 57 -28.58 -6.45 16.79
CA PRO A 57 -29.90 -5.91 17.13
C PRO A 57 -30.05 -4.49 16.56
N PHE A 58 -31.27 -4.17 16.07
CA PHE A 58 -31.50 -2.91 15.36
C PHE A 58 -31.20 -1.66 16.20
N PHE A 59 -31.45 -1.73 17.52
CA PHE A 59 -31.20 -0.62 18.45
C PHE A 59 -29.72 -0.41 18.79
N VAL A 60 -28.86 -1.42 18.60
CA VAL A 60 -27.40 -1.33 18.80
C VAL A 60 -26.70 -0.71 17.59
N ARG A 61 -27.24 -0.92 16.39
CA ARG A 61 -26.62 -0.48 15.13
C ARG A 61 -26.30 1.03 15.07
N PRO A 62 -27.19 1.97 15.46
CA PRO A 62 -26.86 3.40 15.41
C PRO A 62 -25.73 3.76 16.38
N ILE A 63 -25.68 3.13 17.55
CA ILE A 63 -24.62 3.35 18.54
C ILE A 63 -23.28 2.86 18.00
N ALA A 64 -23.25 1.63 17.46
CA ALA A 64 -22.04 1.04 16.86
C ALA A 64 -21.54 1.89 15.68
N ARG A 65 -22.46 2.37 14.83
CA ARG A 65 -22.11 3.27 13.70
C ARG A 65 -21.48 4.56 14.21
N GLY A 66 -22.12 5.27 15.11
CA GLY A 66 -21.60 6.54 15.65
C GLY A 66 -20.24 6.39 16.32
N LEU A 67 -20.03 5.30 17.09
CA LEU A 67 -18.74 5.00 17.68
C LEU A 67 -17.65 4.74 16.61
N CYS A 68 -17.98 3.90 15.61
CA CYS A 68 -17.03 3.57 14.54
C CYS A 68 -16.68 4.79 13.70
N GLU A 69 -17.66 5.63 13.36
CA GLU A 69 -17.44 6.88 12.62
C GLU A 69 -16.55 7.85 13.41
N LYS A 70 -16.79 7.98 14.72
CA LYS A 70 -15.96 8.82 15.58
C LYS A 70 -14.50 8.34 15.64
N VAL A 71 -14.27 7.05 15.82
CA VAL A 71 -12.91 6.47 15.84
C VAL A 71 -12.24 6.65 14.47
N GLN A 72 -12.96 6.45 13.38
CA GLN A 72 -12.41 6.69 12.04
C GLN A 72 -12.00 8.16 11.90
N ALA A 73 -12.87 9.10 12.18
CA ALA A 73 -12.61 10.53 12.00
C ALA A 73 -11.51 11.09 12.90
N THR A 74 -11.39 10.59 14.15
CA THR A 74 -10.45 11.15 15.14
C THR A 74 -9.10 10.44 15.18
N LEU A 75 -9.03 9.18 14.79
CA LEU A 75 -7.81 8.39 14.90
C LEU A 75 -7.35 7.83 13.55
N ILE A 76 -8.22 7.12 12.82
CA ILE A 76 -7.78 6.34 11.67
C ILE A 76 -7.50 7.24 10.46
N ASP A 77 -8.45 8.09 10.10
CA ASP A 77 -8.35 8.91 8.88
C ASP A 77 -7.21 9.92 8.92
N PRO A 78 -6.96 10.65 10.04
CA PRO A 78 -5.81 11.55 10.11
C PRO A 78 -4.47 10.84 9.96
N ASN A 79 -4.31 9.67 10.59
CA ASN A 79 -3.06 8.91 10.50
C ASN A 79 -2.87 8.27 9.12
N LEU A 80 -3.95 7.78 8.51
CA LEU A 80 -3.91 7.26 7.13
C LEU A 80 -3.56 8.37 6.13
N GLN A 81 -4.16 9.55 6.27
CA GLN A 81 -3.85 10.72 5.44
C GLN A 81 -2.39 11.15 5.60
N ALA A 82 -1.88 11.19 6.82
CA ALA A 82 -0.47 11.52 7.07
C ALA A 82 0.48 10.49 6.43
N ALA A 83 0.15 9.20 6.54
CA ALA A 83 0.92 8.13 5.90
C ALA A 83 0.92 8.26 4.36
N LEU A 84 -0.24 8.56 3.77
CA LEU A 84 -0.36 8.74 2.31
C LEU A 84 0.34 10.02 1.83
N ALA A 85 0.25 11.12 2.55
CA ALA A 85 0.97 12.35 2.23
C ALA A 85 2.49 12.16 2.29
N PHE A 86 2.98 11.36 3.23
CA PHE A 86 4.39 10.99 3.31
C PHE A 86 4.86 10.19 2.09
N ILE A 87 4.07 9.20 1.66
CA ILE A 87 4.35 8.40 0.46
C ILE A 87 4.28 9.27 -0.80
N GLU A 88 3.28 10.12 -0.91
CA GLU A 88 3.10 11.07 -2.02
C GLU A 88 4.32 11.99 -2.18
N GLY A 89 4.79 12.58 -1.08
CA GLY A 89 5.99 13.41 -1.06
C GLY A 89 7.24 12.65 -1.50
N HIS A 90 7.40 11.39 -1.07
CA HIS A 90 8.51 10.54 -1.49
C HIS A 90 8.46 10.24 -3.00
N LEU A 91 7.31 9.82 -3.51
CA LEU A 91 7.12 9.49 -4.93
C LEU A 91 7.16 10.72 -5.86
N GLY A 92 7.02 11.91 -5.31
CA GLY A 92 7.24 13.18 -6.02
C GLY A 92 8.69 13.39 -6.46
N THR A 93 9.64 12.78 -5.75
CA THR A 93 11.09 12.91 -6.02
C THR A 93 11.74 11.59 -6.43
N HIS A 94 11.07 10.46 -6.27
CA HIS A 94 11.59 9.13 -6.54
C HIS A 94 10.67 8.37 -7.51
N ARG A 95 11.26 7.75 -8.50
CA ARG A 95 10.51 6.94 -9.47
C ARG A 95 9.94 5.66 -8.84
N TRP A 96 10.72 5.00 -7.97
CA TRP A 96 10.41 3.81 -7.22
C TRP A 96 10.82 4.00 -5.76
N PHE A 97 10.31 3.20 -4.85
CA PHE A 97 10.52 3.40 -3.41
C PHE A 97 11.97 3.36 -2.96
N ALA A 98 12.83 2.58 -3.60
CA ALA A 98 14.23 2.49 -3.21
C ALA A 98 15.21 3.22 -4.16
N GLY A 99 14.70 3.90 -5.20
CA GLY A 99 15.55 4.65 -6.12
C GLY A 99 15.04 4.63 -7.56
N PRO A 100 15.95 4.64 -8.57
CA PRO A 100 15.57 4.73 -9.98
C PRO A 100 14.97 3.44 -10.54
N GLU A 101 15.24 2.29 -9.93
CA GLU A 101 14.80 0.97 -10.38
C GLU A 101 13.85 0.32 -9.40
N ILE A 102 12.99 -0.57 -9.92
CA ILE A 102 12.05 -1.34 -9.12
C ILE A 102 12.79 -2.31 -8.20
N THR A 103 12.32 -2.42 -6.95
CA THR A 103 12.89 -3.30 -5.93
C THR A 103 11.79 -4.13 -5.23
N MET A 104 12.19 -4.97 -4.28
CA MET A 104 11.24 -5.71 -3.43
C MET A 104 10.34 -4.78 -2.63
N ALA A 105 10.81 -3.57 -2.28
CA ALA A 105 9.98 -2.57 -1.61
C ALA A 105 8.74 -2.20 -2.43
N ASP A 106 8.89 -2.10 -3.76
CA ASP A 106 7.78 -1.77 -4.65
C ASP A 106 6.74 -2.90 -4.71
N PHE A 107 7.17 -4.16 -4.66
CA PHE A 107 6.22 -5.28 -4.58
C PHE A 107 5.45 -5.28 -3.27
N GLN A 108 6.15 -5.03 -2.15
CA GLN A 108 5.50 -4.97 -0.83
C GLN A 108 4.54 -3.78 -0.74
N MET A 109 4.97 -2.60 -1.19
CA MET A 109 4.16 -1.38 -1.19
C MET A 109 2.99 -1.43 -2.18
N SER A 110 3.09 -2.22 -3.26
CA SER A 110 2.06 -2.26 -4.31
C SER A 110 0.68 -2.63 -3.76
N PHE A 111 0.62 -3.67 -2.92
CA PHE A 111 -0.63 -4.11 -2.31
C PHE A 111 -1.22 -3.03 -1.39
N ALA A 112 -0.39 -2.43 -0.54
CA ALA A 112 -0.84 -1.39 0.39
C ALA A 112 -1.32 -0.13 -0.33
N VAL A 113 -0.63 0.27 -1.40
CA VAL A 113 -1.01 1.41 -2.26
C VAL A 113 -2.34 1.13 -2.97
N GLU A 114 -2.51 -0.04 -3.57
CA GLU A 114 -3.77 -0.41 -4.21
C GLU A 114 -4.92 -0.48 -3.21
N ALA A 115 -4.68 -1.03 -2.02
CA ALA A 115 -5.68 -1.07 -0.95
C ALA A 115 -6.09 0.34 -0.49
N ALA A 116 -5.15 1.27 -0.42
CA ALA A 116 -5.43 2.66 -0.08
C ALA A 116 -6.28 3.36 -1.15
N LEU A 117 -5.90 3.22 -2.42
CA LEU A 117 -6.61 3.84 -3.54
C LEU A 117 -8.02 3.25 -3.73
N ALA A 118 -8.19 1.93 -3.54
CA ALA A 118 -9.49 1.27 -3.70
C ALA A 118 -10.50 1.61 -2.59
N ARG A 119 -10.04 2.05 -1.40
CA ARG A 119 -10.90 2.23 -0.22
C ARG A 119 -11.22 3.69 0.11
N GLY A 120 -11.18 4.60 -0.85
CA GLY A 120 -11.77 5.92 -0.71
C GLY A 120 -10.81 7.02 -0.28
N THR A 121 -9.57 6.93 -0.64
CA THR A 121 -8.78 8.15 -0.83
C THR A 121 -9.32 8.86 -2.07
N GLN A 122 -9.57 10.17 -1.99
CA GLN A 122 -9.85 10.92 -3.21
C GLN A 122 -8.60 10.81 -4.09
N GLU A 123 -8.71 10.04 -5.16
CA GLU A 123 -7.57 9.76 -6.06
C GLU A 123 -6.89 11.05 -6.54
N SER A 124 -7.66 12.13 -6.73
CA SER A 124 -7.14 13.44 -7.12
C SER A 124 -6.17 14.10 -6.13
N GLN A 125 -6.12 13.63 -4.87
CA GLN A 125 -5.24 14.20 -3.84
C GLN A 125 -3.80 13.66 -3.90
N TYR A 126 -3.56 12.54 -4.61
CA TYR A 126 -2.28 11.83 -4.60
C TYR A 126 -1.81 11.49 -6.03
N PRO A 127 -1.45 12.50 -6.84
CA PRO A 127 -1.10 12.31 -8.25
C PRO A 127 0.18 11.47 -8.44
N HIS A 128 1.18 11.57 -7.57
CA HIS A 128 2.41 10.78 -7.68
C HIS A 128 2.17 9.32 -7.31
N LEU A 129 1.29 9.06 -6.34
CA LEU A 129 0.86 7.72 -5.97
C LEU A 129 0.12 7.04 -7.13
N GLN A 130 -0.75 7.78 -7.84
CA GLN A 130 -1.42 7.29 -9.04
C GLN A 130 -0.44 7.01 -10.16
N ALA A 131 0.46 7.94 -10.44
CA ALA A 131 1.49 7.75 -11.47
C ALA A 131 2.40 6.54 -11.15
N TYR A 132 2.69 6.29 -9.88
CA TYR A 132 3.39 5.08 -9.44
C TYR A 132 2.57 3.82 -9.74
N ARG A 133 1.29 3.79 -9.36
CA ARG A 133 0.38 2.67 -9.64
C ARG A 133 0.28 2.38 -11.13
N GLU A 134 0.12 3.41 -11.97
CA GLU A 134 0.08 3.25 -13.42
C GLU A 134 1.36 2.62 -13.98
N ARG A 135 2.53 3.06 -13.50
CA ARG A 135 3.81 2.48 -13.91
C ARG A 135 3.89 0.99 -13.54
N LEU A 136 3.41 0.63 -12.35
CA LEU A 136 3.40 -0.74 -11.86
C LEU A 136 2.49 -1.63 -12.71
N VAL A 137 1.25 -1.20 -12.93
CA VAL A 137 0.22 -1.95 -13.68
C VAL A 137 0.60 -2.17 -15.14
N LYS A 138 1.33 -1.24 -15.77
CA LYS A 138 1.82 -1.36 -17.14
C LYS A 138 2.92 -2.42 -17.30
N ARG A 139 3.50 -2.94 -16.21
CA ARG A 139 4.56 -3.96 -16.30
C ARG A 139 4.01 -5.32 -16.77
N PRO A 140 4.65 -5.96 -17.76
CA PRO A 140 4.18 -7.26 -18.26
C PRO A 140 4.14 -8.35 -17.16
N ALA A 141 5.09 -8.32 -16.21
CA ALA A 141 5.11 -9.26 -15.09
C ALA A 141 3.90 -9.08 -14.16
N TYR A 142 3.50 -7.82 -13.88
CA TYR A 142 2.31 -7.51 -13.09
C TYR A 142 1.04 -8.00 -13.80
N GLN A 143 0.92 -7.73 -15.10
CA GLN A 143 -0.24 -8.15 -15.90
C GLN A 143 -0.36 -9.69 -15.96
N ARG A 144 0.77 -10.40 -16.07
CA ARG A 144 0.77 -11.88 -15.98
C ARG A 144 0.31 -12.37 -14.61
N ALA A 145 0.78 -11.74 -13.53
CA ALA A 145 0.36 -12.11 -12.18
C ALA A 145 -1.14 -11.94 -11.96
N ILE A 146 -1.71 -10.81 -12.42
CA ILE A 146 -3.16 -10.56 -12.34
C ILE A 146 -3.97 -11.56 -13.17
N LYS A 147 -3.48 -11.93 -14.37
CA LYS A 147 -4.15 -12.96 -15.20
C LYS A 147 -4.20 -14.33 -14.53
N LEU A 148 -3.20 -14.68 -13.74
CA LEU A 148 -3.09 -15.97 -13.05
C LEU A 148 -3.78 -15.97 -11.69
N GLY A 149 -3.62 -14.90 -10.92
CA GLY A 149 -4.07 -14.80 -9.53
C GLY A 149 -5.37 -14.02 -9.31
N GLY A 150 -5.89 -13.36 -10.33
CA GLY A 150 -7.02 -12.43 -10.19
C GLY A 150 -6.62 -11.04 -9.70
N PRO A 151 -7.58 -10.13 -9.50
CA PRO A 151 -7.32 -8.77 -9.03
C PRO A 151 -6.76 -8.78 -7.60
N VAL A 152 -5.84 -7.86 -7.32
CA VAL A 152 -5.15 -7.73 -6.02
C VAL A 152 -6.14 -7.43 -4.89
N ILE A 153 -7.18 -6.67 -5.19
CA ILE A 153 -8.24 -6.33 -4.24
C ILE A 153 -9.57 -6.72 -4.87
N MET A 154 -10.27 -7.64 -4.22
CA MET A 154 -11.65 -7.92 -4.55
C MET A 154 -12.52 -6.79 -4.00
N ALA A 155 -13.35 -6.22 -4.87
CA ALA A 155 -14.29 -5.15 -4.54
C ALA A 155 -15.36 -5.60 -3.55
#